data_604ba049233b5c0c32e61ab07ec17769
#
_entry.id   604ba049233b5c0c32e61ab07ec17769
#
_cell.length_a   1.000
_cell.length_b   1.000
_cell.length_c   1.000
_cell.angle_alpha   90.00
_cell.angle_beta   90.00
_cell.angle_gamma   90.00
#
_symmetry.space_group_name_H-M   'P 1'
#
loop_
_entity.id
_entity.type
_entity.pdbx_description
1 polymer ?
#
loop_
_entity_poly.entity_id
_entity_poly.type
_entity_poly.pdbx_seq_one_letter_code
_entity_poly.pdbx_strand_id
1 'polypeptide(L)'
;MSTPPKISRRCIALALIAACCAPLASRAADDSDRLRAIVDKAIRPVMAEHDVPGMAVAVTAGGKAYFFNYGLASVQDKTPVSEATLFELGSISKTLTATLASYAQSSGKLSLDAHPSAYMPQLKGSAIDKASVLNLGTYTAGGLPLQFPDALKDEQMAAYFQQWTAQAAPGTQRRYSNPSLGLFGHVAALALKRDFADAMEQLFGQLGLTGSYLRVPAGATAHQAWGYDENNKARLMNLGVLAAQGYGVRSSSADMIRFLQVNIAPDQLEAPARRAVQGTQIGYFEVGPMVQGLGWEQYPWPVSLQRLQAGNSRSMITEANPAKRIDAPTAPSAPTLFNKTGSTGGFGNYVAFVPAKKIGVVILANKNYPIPARLSAAHAILEQLAP
;
A
#
# COMPACT_ATOMS: atom_id res chain seq x y z
N MET A 1 -23.12 27.87 73.18
CA MET A 1 -21.81 27.59 72.50
C MET A 1 -22.07 26.52 71.47
N SER A 2 -22.25 26.96 70.23
CA SER A 2 -22.55 26.09 69.08
C SER A 2 -21.28 25.89 68.26
N THR A 3 -20.88 24.64 68.04
CA THR A 3 -19.76 24.22 67.22
C THR A 3 -20.09 24.32 65.70
N PRO A 4 -19.16 24.80 64.84
CA PRO A 4 -19.40 24.88 63.39
C PRO A 4 -19.23 23.51 62.71
N PRO A 5 -19.87 23.28 61.53
CA PRO A 5 -19.85 22.01 60.85
C PRO A 5 -18.52 21.78 60.12
N LYS A 6 -17.97 20.55 60.20
CA LYS A 6 -16.79 20.07 59.49
C LYS A 6 -17.11 19.87 58.00
N ILE A 7 -16.60 20.71 57.12
CA ILE A 7 -16.64 20.53 55.66
C ILE A 7 -15.71 19.39 55.29
N SER A 8 -16.23 18.36 54.68
CA SER A 8 -15.55 17.13 54.26
C SER A 8 -14.53 17.42 53.12
N ARG A 9 -13.26 17.06 53.33
CA ARG A 9 -12.15 17.15 52.35
C ARG A 9 -12.33 16.31 51.06
N ARG A 10 -13.45 15.60 50.93
CA ARG A 10 -13.71 14.70 49.78
C ARG A 10 -14.31 15.43 48.53
N CYS A 11 -14.83 16.61 48.65
CA CYS A 11 -15.43 17.32 47.50
C CYS A 11 -14.45 18.16 46.67
N ILE A 12 -13.21 18.41 47.16
CA ILE A 12 -12.22 19.25 46.45
C ILE A 12 -11.40 18.43 45.43
N ALA A 13 -11.29 17.08 45.60
CA ALA A 13 -10.51 16.24 44.68
C ALA A 13 -11.22 15.94 43.35
N LEU A 14 -12.56 15.96 43.30
CA LEU A 14 -13.31 15.70 42.03
C LEU A 14 -13.37 16.91 41.10
N ALA A 15 -13.29 18.12 41.62
CA ALA A 15 -13.35 19.34 40.78
C ALA A 15 -12.03 19.63 40.01
N LEU A 16 -10.87 19.15 40.50
CA LEU A 16 -9.58 19.34 39.83
C LEU A 16 -9.32 18.37 38.67
N ILE A 17 -9.96 17.18 38.64
CA ILE A 17 -9.80 16.23 37.57
C ILE A 17 -10.62 16.61 36.32
N ALA A 18 -11.78 17.28 36.52
CA ALA A 18 -12.63 17.72 35.39
C ALA A 18 -12.04 18.92 34.64
N ALA A 19 -11.23 19.78 35.27
CA ALA A 19 -10.64 20.96 34.64
C ALA A 19 -9.44 20.65 33.72
N CYS A 20 -8.74 19.53 33.89
CA CYS A 20 -7.61 19.12 33.04
C CYS A 20 -8.01 18.39 31.77
N CYS A 21 -9.21 17.80 31.69
CA CYS A 21 -9.65 17.05 30.51
C CYS A 21 -10.34 17.92 29.44
N ALA A 22 -10.86 19.09 29.79
CA ALA A 22 -11.58 19.96 28.86
C ALA A 22 -10.72 20.54 27.71
N PRO A 23 -9.46 20.99 27.91
CA PRO A 23 -8.67 21.56 26.84
C PRO A 23 -8.15 20.51 25.84
N LEU A 24 -7.99 19.24 26.23
CA LEU A 24 -7.55 18.14 25.35
C LEU A 24 -8.67 17.68 24.40
N ALA A 25 -9.91 17.64 24.89
CA ALA A 25 -11.07 17.25 24.07
C ALA A 25 -11.41 18.35 23.04
N SER A 26 -11.33 19.63 23.41
CA SER A 26 -11.54 20.76 22.50
C SER A 26 -10.49 20.79 21.37
N ARG A 27 -9.22 20.58 21.69
CA ARG A 27 -8.13 20.57 20.71
C ARG A 27 -8.22 19.37 19.73
N ALA A 28 -8.67 18.21 20.20
CA ALA A 28 -8.88 17.04 19.36
C ALA A 28 -10.06 17.21 18.38
N ALA A 29 -11.13 17.91 18.80
CA ALA A 29 -12.25 18.26 17.94
C ALA A 29 -11.82 19.27 16.86
N ASP A 30 -11.10 20.34 17.24
CA ASP A 30 -10.56 21.34 16.31
C ASP A 30 -9.64 20.71 15.24
N ASP A 31 -8.77 19.78 15.63
CA ASP A 31 -7.91 19.05 14.69
C ASP A 31 -8.72 18.20 13.71
N SER A 32 -9.77 17.52 14.18
CA SER A 32 -10.66 16.71 13.34
C SER A 32 -11.43 17.54 12.32
N ASP A 33 -11.98 18.69 12.73
CA ASP A 33 -12.76 19.57 11.86
C ASP A 33 -11.86 20.24 10.81
N ARG A 34 -10.66 20.67 11.21
CA ARG A 34 -9.65 21.19 10.28
C ARG A 34 -9.28 20.15 9.23
N LEU A 35 -8.99 18.91 9.65
CA LEU A 35 -8.65 17.82 8.72
C LEU A 35 -9.81 17.48 7.80
N ARG A 36 -11.04 17.49 8.31
CA ARG A 36 -12.24 17.27 7.48
C ARG A 36 -12.35 18.33 6.39
N ALA A 37 -12.16 19.59 6.70
CA ALA A 37 -12.21 20.67 5.71
C ALA A 37 -11.12 20.51 4.63
N ILE A 38 -9.90 20.10 5.00
CA ILE A 38 -8.79 19.83 4.08
C ILE A 38 -9.15 18.65 3.15
N VAL A 39 -9.62 17.54 3.72
CA VAL A 39 -9.94 16.33 2.96
C VAL A 39 -11.17 16.54 2.08
N ASP A 40 -12.24 17.16 2.59
CA ASP A 40 -13.45 17.48 1.82
C ASP A 40 -13.13 18.35 0.58
N LYS A 41 -12.27 19.37 0.75
CA LYS A 41 -11.82 20.25 -0.33
C LYS A 41 -11.06 19.48 -1.44
N ALA A 42 -10.28 18.47 -1.08
CA ALA A 42 -9.52 17.68 -2.02
C ALA A 42 -10.35 16.57 -2.68
N ILE A 43 -11.27 15.95 -1.95
CA ILE A 43 -11.94 14.69 -2.35
C ILE A 43 -13.28 14.93 -3.06
N ARG A 44 -14.15 15.84 -2.54
CA ARG A 44 -15.49 16.04 -3.11
C ARG A 44 -15.49 16.44 -4.58
N PRO A 45 -14.60 17.36 -5.05
CA PRO A 45 -14.52 17.69 -6.47
C PRO A 45 -14.14 16.49 -7.34
N VAL A 46 -13.16 15.69 -6.90
CA VAL A 46 -12.70 14.49 -7.61
C VAL A 46 -13.82 13.43 -7.73
N MET A 47 -14.56 13.20 -6.65
CA MET A 47 -15.72 12.29 -6.70
C MET A 47 -16.78 12.75 -7.68
N ALA A 48 -17.08 14.04 -7.69
CA ALA A 48 -18.10 14.62 -8.59
C ALA A 48 -17.63 14.61 -10.06
N GLU A 49 -16.38 14.97 -10.34
CA GLU A 49 -15.83 15.01 -11.70
C GLU A 49 -15.75 13.62 -12.35
N HIS A 50 -15.47 12.60 -11.56
CA HIS A 50 -15.23 11.23 -12.06
C HIS A 50 -16.37 10.27 -11.73
N ASP A 51 -17.48 10.74 -11.20
CA ASP A 51 -18.65 9.92 -10.89
C ASP A 51 -18.30 8.73 -10.00
N VAL A 52 -17.50 8.96 -8.94
CA VAL A 52 -17.06 7.93 -8.02
C VAL A 52 -18.16 7.63 -6.99
N PRO A 53 -18.78 6.43 -6.99
CA PRO A 53 -19.90 6.12 -6.11
C PRO A 53 -19.55 6.12 -4.63
N GLY A 54 -18.36 5.65 -4.28
CA GLY A 54 -17.90 5.55 -2.90
C GLY A 54 -16.41 5.68 -2.74
N MET A 55 -15.98 6.33 -1.66
CA MET A 55 -14.58 6.55 -1.35
C MET A 55 -14.34 6.50 0.16
N ALA A 56 -13.36 5.71 0.59
CA ALA A 56 -12.83 5.74 1.95
C ALA A 56 -11.48 6.44 1.95
N VAL A 57 -11.35 7.50 2.74
CA VAL A 57 -10.11 8.24 2.91
C VAL A 57 -9.68 8.13 4.36
N ALA A 58 -8.42 7.78 4.60
CA ALA A 58 -7.84 7.84 5.92
C ALA A 58 -6.54 8.67 5.90
N VAL A 59 -6.32 9.40 6.96
CA VAL A 59 -5.14 10.26 7.14
C VAL A 59 -4.48 9.90 8.45
N THR A 60 -3.16 9.82 8.48
CA THR A 60 -2.41 9.77 9.74
C THR A 60 -1.57 11.03 9.90
N ALA A 61 -1.64 11.62 11.08
CA ALA A 61 -0.86 12.78 11.46
C ALA A 61 -0.42 12.64 12.93
N GLY A 62 0.90 12.70 13.17
CA GLY A 62 1.46 12.55 14.50
C GLY A 62 1.10 11.22 15.20
N GLY A 63 0.90 10.14 14.42
CA GLY A 63 0.53 8.82 14.93
C GLY A 63 -0.97 8.58 15.14
N LYS A 64 -1.83 9.59 15.01
CA LYS A 64 -3.29 9.44 15.06
C LYS A 64 -3.86 9.15 13.68
N ALA A 65 -4.89 8.32 13.59
CA ALA A 65 -5.65 8.04 12.38
C ALA A 65 -6.98 8.82 12.41
N TYR A 66 -7.37 9.34 11.23
CA TYR A 66 -8.63 10.04 10.99
C TYR A 66 -9.29 9.46 9.75
N PHE A 67 -10.61 9.26 9.79
CA PHE A 67 -11.38 8.59 8.74
C PHE A 67 -12.44 9.51 8.15
N PHE A 68 -12.54 9.48 6.81
CA PHE A 68 -13.48 10.28 6.03
C PHE A 68 -14.09 9.37 4.96
N ASN A 69 -15.35 8.99 5.17
CA ASN A 69 -16.06 8.05 4.31
C ASN A 69 -17.12 8.78 3.49
N TYR A 70 -17.20 8.49 2.20
CA TYR A 70 -18.08 9.18 1.27
C TYR A 70 -18.85 8.17 0.41
N GLY A 71 -20.14 8.43 0.17
CA GLY A 71 -20.95 7.71 -0.78
C GLY A 71 -21.22 6.25 -0.41
N LEU A 72 -21.33 5.39 -1.43
CA LEU A 72 -21.85 4.04 -1.33
C LEU A 72 -20.81 2.98 -1.70
N ALA A 73 -20.66 1.97 -0.87
CA ALA A 73 -19.89 0.75 -1.13
C ALA A 73 -20.62 -0.16 -2.15
N SER A 74 -21.95 -0.18 -2.09
CA SER A 74 -22.84 -0.82 -3.06
C SER A 74 -23.94 0.16 -3.43
N VAL A 75 -24.02 0.53 -4.71
CA VAL A 75 -25.08 1.41 -5.24
C VAL A 75 -26.42 0.67 -5.24
N GLN A 76 -26.39 -0.62 -5.60
CA GLN A 76 -27.60 -1.46 -5.65
C GLN A 76 -28.23 -1.63 -4.26
N ASP A 77 -27.43 -1.96 -3.26
CA ASP A 77 -27.90 -2.25 -1.89
C ASP A 77 -27.95 -0.99 -1.02
N LYS A 78 -27.53 0.17 -1.58
CA LYS A 78 -27.41 1.46 -0.87
C LYS A 78 -26.56 1.37 0.39
N THR A 79 -25.57 0.48 0.40
CA THR A 79 -24.68 0.28 1.54
C THR A 79 -23.68 1.44 1.62
N PRO A 80 -23.59 2.20 2.71
CA PRO A 80 -22.64 3.30 2.83
C PRO A 80 -21.20 2.80 2.96
N VAL A 81 -20.24 3.61 2.53
CA VAL A 81 -18.83 3.38 2.82
C VAL A 81 -18.55 3.62 4.30
N SER A 82 -17.71 2.76 4.88
CA SER A 82 -17.17 2.89 6.23
C SER A 82 -15.68 2.65 6.25
N GLU A 83 -15.01 2.89 7.38
CA GLU A 83 -13.60 2.56 7.57
C GLU A 83 -13.31 1.05 7.48
N ALA A 84 -14.31 0.20 7.67
CA ALA A 84 -14.23 -1.26 7.56
C ALA A 84 -14.59 -1.78 6.16
N THR A 85 -15.06 -0.93 5.25
CA THR A 85 -15.38 -1.33 3.88
C THR A 85 -14.17 -1.89 3.16
N LEU A 86 -14.31 -3.07 2.55
CA LEU A 86 -13.25 -3.78 1.84
C LEU A 86 -13.21 -3.35 0.37
N PHE A 87 -12.08 -2.80 -0.04
CA PHE A 87 -11.78 -2.44 -1.43
C PHE A 87 -10.75 -3.39 -2.02
N GLU A 88 -10.83 -3.67 -3.31
CA GLU A 88 -9.75 -4.32 -4.05
C GLU A 88 -8.57 -3.35 -4.14
N LEU A 89 -7.44 -3.69 -3.52
CA LEU A 89 -6.28 -2.80 -3.48
C LEU A 89 -5.58 -2.65 -4.83
N GLY A 90 -5.76 -3.61 -5.74
CA GLY A 90 -5.00 -3.66 -6.96
C GLY A 90 -3.49 -3.67 -6.67
N SER A 91 -2.73 -2.89 -7.40
CA SER A 91 -1.26 -2.89 -7.28
C SER A 91 -0.70 -2.37 -5.94
N ILE A 92 -1.51 -1.84 -5.04
CA ILE A 92 -1.06 -1.59 -3.66
C ILE A 92 -0.72 -2.92 -2.96
N SER A 93 -1.34 -4.04 -3.34
CA SER A 93 -0.99 -5.39 -2.87
C SER A 93 0.51 -5.69 -2.97
N LYS A 94 1.19 -5.11 -3.96
CA LYS A 94 2.63 -5.31 -4.19
C LYS A 94 3.50 -4.82 -3.04
N THR A 95 3.05 -3.81 -2.29
CA THR A 95 3.77 -3.33 -1.10
C THR A 95 3.72 -4.35 0.03
N LEU A 96 2.59 -5.04 0.18
CA LEU A 96 2.40 -6.12 1.15
C LEU A 96 3.21 -7.38 0.75
N THR A 97 3.18 -7.73 -0.53
CA THR A 97 4.02 -8.81 -1.09
C THR A 97 5.52 -8.52 -0.90
N ALA A 98 5.93 -7.27 -1.12
CA ALA A 98 7.31 -6.85 -0.87
C ALA A 98 7.67 -6.92 0.62
N THR A 99 6.74 -6.59 1.50
CA THR A 99 6.93 -6.75 2.96
C THR A 99 7.09 -8.22 3.35
N LEU A 100 6.32 -9.13 2.72
CA LEU A 100 6.49 -10.58 2.93
C LEU A 100 7.86 -11.08 2.45
N ALA A 101 8.31 -10.64 1.29
CA ALA A 101 9.63 -11.01 0.78
C ALA A 101 10.76 -10.43 1.65
N SER A 102 10.62 -9.20 2.13
CA SER A 102 11.54 -8.60 3.09
C SER A 102 11.52 -9.32 4.44
N TYR A 103 10.36 -9.85 4.86
CA TYR A 103 10.26 -10.72 6.04
C TYR A 103 11.04 -12.02 5.84
N ALA A 104 10.90 -12.67 4.69
CA ALA A 104 11.67 -13.86 4.34
C ALA A 104 13.18 -13.57 4.34
N GLN A 105 13.60 -12.43 3.79
CA GLN A 105 14.99 -11.97 3.78
C GLN A 105 15.50 -11.71 5.19
N SER A 106 14.80 -10.94 6.00
CA SER A 106 15.20 -10.58 7.37
C SER A 106 15.22 -11.79 8.33
N SER A 107 14.54 -12.87 7.96
CA SER A 107 14.54 -14.16 8.64
C SER A 107 15.63 -15.12 8.11
N GLY A 108 16.50 -14.67 7.19
CA GLY A 108 17.57 -15.46 6.60
C GLY A 108 17.08 -16.59 5.67
N LYS A 109 15.83 -16.54 5.20
CA LYS A 109 15.24 -17.56 4.32
C LYS A 109 15.34 -17.19 2.84
N LEU A 110 15.37 -15.91 2.53
CA LEU A 110 15.47 -15.37 1.17
C LEU A 110 16.72 -14.50 1.03
N SER A 111 17.45 -14.66 -0.09
CA SER A 111 18.49 -13.71 -0.48
C SER A 111 18.01 -12.93 -1.71
N LEU A 112 18.09 -11.61 -1.65
CA LEU A 112 17.75 -10.75 -2.79
C LEU A 112 18.77 -10.88 -3.94
N ASP A 113 19.99 -11.28 -3.66
CA ASP A 113 21.06 -11.49 -4.65
C ASP A 113 21.04 -12.90 -5.26
N ALA A 114 20.27 -13.82 -4.67
CA ALA A 114 20.09 -15.16 -5.24
C ALA A 114 19.31 -15.12 -6.55
N HIS A 115 19.51 -16.14 -7.38
CA HIS A 115 18.73 -16.36 -8.59
C HIS A 115 17.42 -17.10 -8.27
N PRO A 116 16.35 -16.93 -9.08
CA PRO A 116 15.07 -17.61 -8.87
C PRO A 116 15.21 -19.15 -8.77
N SER A 117 16.14 -19.76 -9.48
CA SER A 117 16.40 -21.20 -9.44
C SER A 117 16.85 -21.73 -8.08
N ALA A 118 17.35 -20.88 -7.19
CA ALA A 118 17.67 -21.28 -5.81
C ALA A 118 16.41 -21.71 -5.04
N TYR A 119 15.23 -21.23 -5.44
CA TYR A 119 13.93 -21.52 -4.82
C TYR A 119 12.99 -22.30 -5.76
N MET A 120 13.19 -22.17 -7.08
CA MET A 120 12.46 -22.87 -8.14
C MET A 120 13.46 -23.56 -9.07
N PRO A 121 13.99 -24.75 -8.72
CA PRO A 121 15.06 -25.43 -9.49
C PRO A 121 14.74 -25.62 -10.97
N GLN A 122 13.46 -25.76 -11.34
CA GLN A 122 13.01 -25.86 -12.73
C GLN A 122 13.32 -24.64 -13.60
N LEU A 123 13.63 -23.48 -13.01
CA LEU A 123 14.00 -22.27 -13.74
C LEU A 123 15.49 -22.21 -14.08
N LYS A 124 16.29 -23.17 -13.60
CA LYS A 124 17.75 -23.16 -13.78
C LYS A 124 18.14 -23.12 -15.27
N GLY A 125 18.99 -22.14 -15.59
CA GLY A 125 19.51 -21.97 -16.96
C GLY A 125 18.59 -21.21 -17.91
N SER A 126 17.35 -20.89 -17.51
CA SER A 126 16.41 -20.06 -18.30
C SER A 126 16.86 -18.58 -18.31
N ALA A 127 16.26 -17.77 -19.19
CA ALA A 127 16.55 -16.34 -19.25
C ALA A 127 16.17 -15.60 -17.95
N ILE A 128 15.09 -15.99 -17.29
CA ILE A 128 14.66 -15.38 -16.03
C ILE A 128 15.64 -15.68 -14.88
N ASP A 129 16.34 -16.80 -14.95
CA ASP A 129 17.34 -17.19 -13.95
C ASP A 129 18.62 -16.37 -14.00
N LYS A 130 18.82 -15.55 -15.03
CA LYS A 130 19.91 -14.55 -15.09
C LYS A 130 19.62 -13.34 -14.21
N ALA A 131 18.36 -13.09 -13.87
CA ALA A 131 17.97 -12.04 -12.94
C ALA A 131 18.15 -12.50 -11.49
N SER A 132 18.41 -11.55 -10.59
CA SER A 132 18.32 -11.83 -9.15
C SER A 132 16.88 -11.71 -8.64
N VAL A 133 16.61 -12.22 -7.44
CA VAL A 133 15.34 -12.02 -6.74
C VAL A 133 15.04 -10.52 -6.57
N LEU A 134 16.07 -9.69 -6.33
CA LEU A 134 15.91 -8.23 -6.30
C LEU A 134 15.38 -7.68 -7.63
N ASN A 135 15.91 -8.16 -8.75
CA ASN A 135 15.46 -7.70 -10.06
C ASN A 135 13.97 -8.02 -10.31
N LEU A 136 13.47 -9.13 -9.78
CA LEU A 136 12.03 -9.45 -9.82
C LEU A 136 11.22 -8.42 -9.01
N GLY A 137 11.64 -8.13 -7.77
CA GLY A 137 10.93 -7.20 -6.86
C GLY A 137 10.98 -5.74 -7.29
N THR A 138 11.94 -5.37 -8.15
CA THR A 138 12.16 -4.00 -8.65
C THR A 138 11.78 -3.82 -10.13
N TYR A 139 11.21 -4.86 -10.77
CA TYR A 139 10.81 -4.85 -12.19
C TYR A 139 12.00 -4.68 -13.17
N THR A 140 13.21 -5.03 -12.74
CA THR A 140 14.43 -4.87 -13.54
C THR A 140 14.99 -6.21 -14.05
N ALA A 141 14.12 -7.23 -14.16
CA ALA A 141 14.52 -8.59 -14.58
C ALA A 141 14.89 -8.72 -16.07
N GLY A 142 14.68 -7.66 -16.88
CA GLY A 142 15.02 -7.68 -18.30
C GLY A 142 13.82 -7.62 -19.25
N GLY A 143 12.68 -7.03 -18.82
CA GLY A 143 11.58 -6.67 -19.70
C GLY A 143 10.39 -7.61 -19.70
N LEU A 144 10.06 -8.27 -18.58
CA LEU A 144 8.79 -9.01 -18.42
C LEU A 144 7.59 -8.11 -18.77
N PRO A 145 6.53 -8.64 -19.40
CA PRO A 145 5.36 -7.87 -19.82
C PRO A 145 4.57 -7.35 -18.60
N LEU A 146 3.67 -6.39 -18.84
CA LEU A 146 2.78 -5.85 -17.80
C LEU A 146 1.88 -6.93 -17.19
N GLN A 147 1.32 -7.79 -18.04
CA GLN A 147 0.40 -8.86 -17.66
C GLN A 147 0.86 -10.22 -18.25
N PHE A 148 0.43 -11.30 -17.64
CA PHE A 148 0.45 -12.59 -18.28
C PHE A 148 -0.52 -12.62 -19.46
N PRO A 149 -0.32 -13.52 -20.46
CA PRO A 149 -1.36 -13.82 -21.45
C PRO A 149 -2.65 -14.27 -20.75
N ASP A 150 -3.81 -13.78 -21.23
CA ASP A 150 -5.11 -14.07 -20.58
C ASP A 150 -5.45 -15.58 -20.55
N ALA A 151 -4.97 -16.36 -21.52
CA ALA A 151 -5.19 -17.80 -21.59
C ALA A 151 -4.28 -18.62 -20.67
N LEU A 152 -3.27 -18.00 -20.04
CA LEU A 152 -2.32 -18.72 -19.20
C LEU A 152 -3.00 -19.22 -17.92
N LYS A 153 -2.74 -20.49 -17.59
CA LYS A 153 -3.22 -21.13 -16.37
C LYS A 153 -2.11 -21.30 -15.34
N ASP A 154 -2.47 -21.50 -14.08
CA ASP A 154 -1.52 -21.63 -12.96
C ASP A 154 -0.50 -22.75 -13.18
N GLU A 155 -0.91 -23.89 -13.74
CA GLU A 155 -0.04 -25.04 -14.02
C GLU A 155 1.03 -24.73 -15.07
N GLN A 156 0.78 -23.74 -15.93
CA GLN A 156 1.69 -23.32 -17.00
C GLN A 156 2.67 -22.23 -16.57
N MET A 157 2.54 -21.70 -15.36
CA MET A 157 3.34 -20.59 -14.85
C MET A 157 4.85 -20.86 -14.93
N ALA A 158 5.31 -22.01 -14.48
CA ALA A 158 6.72 -22.37 -14.52
C ALA A 158 7.25 -22.48 -15.97
N ALA A 159 6.49 -23.11 -16.87
CA ALA A 159 6.84 -23.22 -18.28
C ALA A 159 6.89 -21.85 -18.97
N TYR A 160 5.97 -20.94 -18.62
CA TYR A 160 5.99 -19.57 -19.11
C TYR A 160 7.33 -18.87 -18.79
N PHE A 161 7.80 -18.94 -17.55
CA PHE A 161 9.07 -18.33 -17.16
C PHE A 161 10.29 -19.05 -17.75
N GLN A 162 10.24 -20.36 -17.93
CA GLN A 162 11.29 -21.13 -18.61
C GLN A 162 11.48 -20.71 -20.07
N GLN A 163 10.38 -20.43 -20.76
CA GLN A 163 10.36 -20.09 -22.19
C GLN A 163 10.52 -18.58 -22.45
N TRP A 164 10.35 -17.74 -21.41
CA TRP A 164 10.46 -16.30 -21.55
C TRP A 164 11.87 -15.90 -22.00
N THR A 165 11.94 -14.92 -22.91
CA THR A 165 13.20 -14.36 -23.43
C THR A 165 13.37 -12.92 -22.96
N ALA A 166 14.57 -12.61 -22.46
CA ALA A 166 14.88 -11.26 -21.97
C ALA A 166 15.04 -10.28 -23.15
N GLN A 167 14.49 -9.07 -22.98
CA GLN A 167 14.61 -7.96 -23.93
C GLN A 167 15.81 -7.06 -23.62
N ALA A 168 16.34 -7.13 -22.39
CA ALA A 168 17.49 -6.38 -21.92
C ALA A 168 18.23 -7.17 -20.82
N ALA A 169 19.45 -6.76 -20.51
CA ALA A 169 20.18 -7.31 -19.37
C ALA A 169 19.47 -6.94 -18.05
N PRO A 170 19.46 -7.84 -17.05
CA PRO A 170 18.92 -7.53 -15.74
C PRO A 170 19.59 -6.30 -15.12
N GLY A 171 18.79 -5.45 -14.47
CA GLY A 171 19.26 -4.23 -13.81
C GLY A 171 19.44 -3.00 -14.71
N THR A 172 19.27 -3.10 -16.03
CA THR A 172 19.52 -1.99 -16.97
C THR A 172 18.29 -1.15 -17.28
N GLN A 173 17.10 -1.74 -17.16
CA GLN A 173 15.84 -1.05 -17.37
C GLN A 173 14.76 -1.57 -16.40
N ARG A 174 13.86 -0.67 -16.00
CA ARG A 174 12.63 -0.99 -15.28
C ARG A 174 11.47 -1.10 -16.27
N ARG A 175 10.80 -2.24 -16.28
CA ARG A 175 9.51 -2.40 -16.95
C ARG A 175 8.50 -2.94 -15.95
N TYR A 176 7.51 -2.12 -15.60
CA TYR A 176 6.50 -2.50 -14.61
C TYR A 176 5.76 -3.77 -15.05
N SER A 177 5.65 -4.75 -14.14
CA SER A 177 5.24 -6.10 -14.52
C SER A 177 4.55 -6.83 -13.37
N ASN A 178 3.34 -7.33 -13.59
CA ASN A 178 2.66 -8.25 -12.66
C ASN A 178 3.36 -9.62 -12.63
N PRO A 179 3.77 -10.23 -13.76
CA PRO A 179 4.59 -11.43 -13.75
C PRO A 179 5.87 -11.31 -12.92
N SER A 180 6.60 -10.19 -13.02
CA SER A 180 7.84 -9.99 -12.26
C SER A 180 7.61 -10.03 -10.76
N LEU A 181 6.67 -9.22 -10.28
CA LEU A 181 6.38 -9.18 -8.84
C LEU A 181 5.60 -10.40 -8.36
N GLY A 182 4.80 -11.01 -9.24
CA GLY A 182 4.15 -12.28 -8.98
C GLY A 182 5.15 -13.37 -8.67
N LEU A 183 6.18 -13.53 -9.52
CA LEU A 183 7.27 -14.48 -9.30
C LEU A 183 8.08 -14.13 -8.04
N PHE A 184 8.33 -12.85 -7.78
CA PHE A 184 8.98 -12.39 -6.55
C PHE A 184 8.26 -12.87 -5.29
N GLY A 185 6.93 -12.66 -5.23
CA GLY A 185 6.10 -13.12 -4.10
C GLY A 185 6.04 -14.64 -4.01
N HIS A 186 5.96 -15.34 -5.14
CA HIS A 186 5.96 -16.80 -5.19
C HIS A 186 7.28 -17.37 -4.65
N VAL A 187 8.41 -16.84 -5.08
CA VAL A 187 9.75 -17.21 -4.58
C VAL A 187 9.88 -16.94 -3.08
N ALA A 188 9.33 -15.83 -2.58
CA ALA A 188 9.33 -15.53 -1.16
C ALA A 188 8.54 -16.56 -0.33
N ALA A 189 7.38 -17.00 -0.83
CA ALA A 189 6.57 -18.05 -0.19
C ALA A 189 7.29 -19.41 -0.17
N LEU A 190 7.92 -19.79 -1.29
CA LEU A 190 8.75 -21.00 -1.37
C LEU A 190 9.93 -20.94 -0.40
N ALA A 191 10.61 -19.80 -0.27
CA ALA A 191 11.69 -19.60 0.68
C ALA A 191 11.22 -19.76 2.13
N LEU A 192 9.99 -19.34 2.45
CA LEU A 192 9.33 -19.54 3.74
C LEU A 192 8.78 -20.96 3.93
N LYS A 193 8.77 -21.78 2.88
CA LYS A 193 8.15 -23.13 2.85
C LYS A 193 6.67 -23.10 3.26
N ARG A 194 5.92 -22.14 2.73
CA ARG A 194 4.49 -21.93 3.00
C ARG A 194 3.72 -21.63 1.73
N ASP A 195 2.41 -21.89 1.75
CA ASP A 195 1.50 -21.28 0.77
C ASP A 195 1.55 -19.75 0.90
N PHE A 196 1.42 -19.05 -0.24
CA PHE A 196 1.53 -17.60 -0.25
C PHE A 196 0.42 -16.92 0.56
N ALA A 197 -0.81 -17.43 0.47
CA ALA A 197 -1.93 -16.84 1.20
C ALA A 197 -1.76 -17.04 2.71
N ASP A 198 -1.34 -18.23 3.15
CA ASP A 198 -1.10 -18.52 4.57
C ASP A 198 0.04 -17.67 5.14
N ALA A 199 1.12 -17.49 4.37
CA ALA A 199 2.23 -16.62 4.75
C ALA A 199 1.81 -15.16 4.85
N MET A 200 0.96 -14.70 3.93
CA MET A 200 0.43 -13.33 3.92
C MET A 200 -0.55 -13.08 5.07
N GLU A 201 -1.44 -14.02 5.37
CA GLU A 201 -2.36 -13.92 6.51
C GLU A 201 -1.60 -13.84 7.85
N GLN A 202 -0.53 -14.62 7.99
CA GLN A 202 0.35 -14.48 9.15
C GLN A 202 0.99 -13.10 9.23
N LEU A 203 1.49 -12.57 8.11
CA LEU A 203 2.07 -11.23 8.04
C LEU A 203 1.04 -10.16 8.41
N PHE A 204 -0.20 -10.26 7.89
CA PHE A 204 -1.28 -9.35 8.26
C PHE A 204 -1.49 -9.30 9.77
N GLY A 205 -1.56 -10.45 10.44
CA GLY A 205 -1.65 -10.52 11.89
C GLY A 205 -0.51 -9.82 12.61
N GLN A 206 0.74 -10.02 12.15
CA GLN A 206 1.93 -9.39 12.74
C GLN A 206 1.96 -7.86 12.54
N LEU A 207 1.36 -7.35 11.46
CA LEU A 207 1.24 -5.92 11.18
C LEU A 207 0.01 -5.29 11.84
N GLY A 208 -0.89 -6.10 12.42
CA GLY A 208 -2.17 -5.66 12.99
C GLY A 208 -3.21 -5.31 11.94
N LEU A 209 -3.18 -5.97 10.77
CA LEU A 209 -4.13 -5.81 9.66
C LEU A 209 -5.21 -6.89 9.74
N THR A 210 -6.23 -6.66 10.55
CA THR A 210 -7.26 -7.67 10.87
C THR A 210 -8.42 -7.71 9.88
N GLY A 211 -8.54 -6.71 9.01
CA GLY A 211 -9.53 -6.57 7.94
C GLY A 211 -8.88 -6.62 6.54
N SER A 212 -7.76 -7.32 6.38
CA SER A 212 -7.08 -7.50 5.09
C SER A 212 -7.08 -8.96 4.69
N TYR A 213 -7.40 -9.27 3.44
CA TYR A 213 -7.65 -10.63 2.99
C TYR A 213 -7.14 -10.87 1.56
N LEU A 214 -6.60 -12.05 1.32
CA LEU A 214 -6.50 -12.64 -0.02
C LEU A 214 -7.78 -13.44 -0.35
N ARG A 215 -8.31 -14.15 0.63
CA ARG A 215 -9.59 -14.87 0.58
C ARG A 215 -10.53 -14.24 1.61
N VAL A 216 -11.50 -13.45 1.15
CA VAL A 216 -12.47 -12.81 2.06
C VAL A 216 -13.31 -13.91 2.72
N PRO A 217 -13.28 -14.03 4.05
CA PRO A 217 -14.10 -15.03 4.74
C PRO A 217 -15.59 -14.67 4.67
N ALA A 218 -16.46 -15.67 4.76
CA ALA A 218 -17.92 -15.49 4.66
C ALA A 218 -18.47 -14.40 5.61
N GLY A 219 -17.93 -14.30 6.82
CA GLY A 219 -18.32 -13.29 7.80
C GLY A 219 -17.93 -11.85 7.43
N ALA A 220 -16.99 -11.66 6.50
CA ALA A 220 -16.54 -10.34 6.06
C ALA A 220 -17.10 -9.90 4.68
N THR A 221 -17.81 -10.79 3.98
CA THR A 221 -18.35 -10.48 2.64
C THR A 221 -19.34 -9.32 2.63
N ALA A 222 -20.07 -9.11 3.72
CA ALA A 222 -20.99 -7.97 3.87
C ALA A 222 -20.30 -6.60 3.87
N HIS A 223 -19.00 -6.56 4.12
CA HIS A 223 -18.19 -5.33 4.06
C HIS A 223 -17.59 -5.07 2.69
N GLN A 224 -17.70 -5.99 1.73
CA GLN A 224 -17.07 -5.87 0.43
C GLN A 224 -17.78 -4.84 -0.44
N ALA A 225 -17.04 -3.83 -0.89
CA ALA A 225 -17.55 -2.90 -1.88
C ALA A 225 -17.67 -3.57 -3.26
N TRP A 226 -18.67 -3.16 -4.04
CA TRP A 226 -18.70 -3.38 -5.47
C TRP A 226 -17.87 -2.32 -6.16
N GLY A 227 -17.02 -2.73 -7.08
CA GLY A 227 -16.33 -1.82 -7.98
C GLY A 227 -17.21 -1.47 -9.18
N TYR A 228 -16.96 -0.30 -9.79
CA TYR A 228 -17.73 0.17 -10.95
C TYR A 228 -16.79 0.52 -12.10
N ASP A 229 -17.11 0.06 -13.30
CA ASP A 229 -16.39 0.42 -14.52
C ASP A 229 -16.78 1.83 -15.02
N GLU A 230 -16.24 2.24 -16.17
CA GLU A 230 -16.52 3.54 -16.79
C GLU A 230 -18.00 3.76 -17.10
N ASN A 231 -18.77 2.66 -17.33
CA ASN A 231 -20.21 2.68 -17.62
C ASN A 231 -21.06 2.50 -16.36
N ASN A 232 -20.47 2.60 -15.17
CA ASN A 232 -21.12 2.38 -13.88
C ASN A 232 -21.67 0.95 -13.69
N LYS A 233 -21.15 -0.03 -14.46
CA LYS A 233 -21.51 -1.43 -14.28
C LYS A 233 -20.68 -2.03 -13.12
N ALA A 234 -21.38 -2.69 -12.20
CA ALA A 234 -20.75 -3.37 -11.07
C ALA A 234 -19.84 -4.52 -11.53
N ARG A 235 -18.63 -4.58 -10.98
CA ARG A 235 -17.65 -5.62 -11.26
C ARG A 235 -16.68 -5.84 -10.10
N LEU A 236 -16.15 -7.05 -10.05
CA LEU A 236 -15.00 -7.41 -9.22
C LEU A 236 -13.87 -7.90 -10.12
N MET A 237 -12.64 -7.92 -9.60
CA MET A 237 -11.49 -8.41 -10.37
C MET A 237 -11.57 -9.91 -10.64
N ASN A 238 -11.11 -10.31 -11.81
CA ASN A 238 -10.80 -11.70 -12.10
C ASN A 238 -9.36 -12.00 -11.65
N LEU A 239 -9.20 -13.11 -10.93
CA LEU A 239 -7.90 -13.58 -10.48
C LEU A 239 -7.24 -14.40 -11.57
N GLY A 240 -6.12 -13.94 -12.09
CA GLY A 240 -5.26 -14.67 -13.02
C GLY A 240 -4.05 -15.27 -12.31
N VAL A 241 -3.11 -15.79 -13.10
CA VAL A 241 -1.86 -16.40 -12.62
C VAL A 241 -1.11 -15.41 -11.72
N LEU A 242 -0.70 -15.87 -10.53
CA LEU A 242 -0.02 -15.07 -9.50
C LEU A 242 -0.74 -13.77 -9.12
N ALA A 243 -2.07 -13.73 -9.29
CA ALA A 243 -2.89 -12.57 -8.93
C ALA A 243 -2.80 -12.23 -7.44
N ALA A 244 -2.78 -13.22 -6.56
CA ALA A 244 -2.64 -13.04 -5.12
C ALA A 244 -1.40 -12.22 -4.78
N GLN A 245 -0.26 -12.52 -5.40
CA GLN A 245 1.01 -11.83 -5.22
C GLN A 245 1.02 -10.42 -5.83
N GLY A 246 0.36 -10.26 -6.98
CA GLY A 246 0.44 -9.03 -7.77
C GLY A 246 -0.57 -7.94 -7.39
N TYR A 247 -1.83 -8.32 -7.10
CA TYR A 247 -2.93 -7.36 -6.98
C TYR A 247 -4.16 -7.88 -6.22
N GLY A 248 -4.09 -9.08 -5.61
CA GLY A 248 -5.26 -9.81 -5.11
C GLY A 248 -5.75 -9.42 -3.71
N VAL A 249 -5.07 -8.53 -2.98
CA VAL A 249 -5.47 -8.18 -1.62
C VAL A 249 -6.73 -7.30 -1.63
N ARG A 250 -7.65 -7.61 -0.74
CA ARG A 250 -8.77 -6.75 -0.34
C ARG A 250 -8.52 -6.25 1.06
N SER A 251 -8.72 -4.94 1.27
CA SER A 251 -8.44 -4.31 2.56
C SER A 251 -9.32 -3.07 2.77
N SER A 252 -9.31 -2.56 3.97
CA SER A 252 -10.06 -1.39 4.42
C SER A 252 -9.17 -0.17 4.62
N SER A 253 -9.79 1.02 4.71
CA SER A 253 -9.04 2.22 5.06
C SER A 253 -8.46 2.17 6.47
N ALA A 254 -9.12 1.47 7.41
CA ALA A 254 -8.61 1.24 8.76
C ALA A 254 -7.29 0.43 8.74
N ASP A 255 -7.26 -0.67 8.01
CA ASP A 255 -6.05 -1.49 7.90
C ASP A 255 -4.95 -0.79 7.09
N MET A 256 -5.31 -0.13 5.99
CA MET A 256 -4.33 0.54 5.17
C MET A 256 -3.68 1.72 5.87
N ILE A 257 -4.42 2.48 6.69
CA ILE A 257 -3.80 3.54 7.50
C ILE A 257 -2.92 2.95 8.61
N ARG A 258 -3.31 1.82 9.21
CA ARG A 258 -2.46 1.06 10.13
C ARG A 258 -1.18 0.60 9.44
N PHE A 259 -1.26 0.11 8.19
CA PHE A 259 -0.09 -0.26 7.40
C PHE A 259 0.84 0.93 7.15
N LEU A 260 0.31 2.12 6.86
CA LEU A 260 1.14 3.31 6.75
C LEU A 260 1.75 3.72 8.11
N GLN A 261 1.02 3.61 9.20
CA GLN A 261 1.52 3.93 10.54
C GLN A 261 2.71 3.03 10.94
N VAL A 262 2.66 1.72 10.65
CA VAL A 262 3.79 0.83 10.93
C VAL A 262 4.98 1.07 9.99
N ASN A 263 4.75 1.58 8.78
CA ASN A 263 5.82 2.04 7.89
C ASN A 263 6.44 3.36 8.37
N ILE A 264 5.68 4.25 9.00
CA ILE A 264 6.15 5.51 9.57
C ILE A 264 6.92 5.29 10.87
N ALA A 265 6.44 4.39 11.72
CA ALA A 265 7.00 4.11 13.04
C ALA A 265 7.08 2.59 13.28
N PRO A 266 8.03 1.89 12.63
CA PRO A 266 8.13 0.43 12.69
C PRO A 266 8.56 -0.10 14.05
N ASP A 267 9.09 0.73 14.94
CA ASP A 267 9.63 0.33 16.25
C ASP A 267 8.58 -0.28 17.20
N GLN A 268 7.30 -0.05 16.92
CA GLN A 268 6.20 -0.68 17.65
C GLN A 268 5.95 -2.15 17.29
N LEU A 269 6.61 -2.64 16.22
CA LEU A 269 6.49 -4.03 15.77
C LEU A 269 7.56 -4.93 16.41
N GLU A 270 7.23 -6.21 16.55
CA GLU A 270 8.21 -7.25 16.88
C GLU A 270 9.32 -7.33 15.83
N ALA A 271 10.52 -7.74 16.27
CA ALA A 271 11.74 -7.61 15.48
C ALA A 271 11.69 -8.16 14.05
N PRO A 272 11.11 -9.35 13.73
CA PRO A 272 11.04 -9.83 12.35
C PRO A 272 10.19 -8.94 11.45
N ALA A 273 8.98 -8.55 11.90
CA ALA A 273 8.07 -7.69 11.15
C ALA A 273 8.63 -6.27 11.03
N ARG A 274 9.25 -5.73 12.09
CA ARG A 274 9.94 -4.44 12.05
C ARG A 274 11.00 -4.39 10.95
N ARG A 275 11.92 -5.37 10.92
CA ARG A 275 12.95 -5.43 9.87
C ARG A 275 12.35 -5.60 8.48
N ALA A 276 11.26 -6.35 8.36
CA ALA A 276 10.56 -6.52 7.09
C ALA A 276 10.05 -5.18 6.53
N VAL A 277 9.39 -4.39 7.36
CA VAL A 277 8.89 -3.06 6.98
C VAL A 277 10.06 -2.13 6.63
N GLN A 278 11.10 -2.06 7.46
CA GLN A 278 12.29 -1.24 7.20
C GLN A 278 13.00 -1.62 5.90
N GLY A 279 13.09 -2.91 5.58
CA GLY A 279 13.71 -3.42 4.35
C GLY A 279 12.98 -2.98 3.08
N THR A 280 11.68 -2.72 3.12
CA THR A 280 10.92 -2.20 1.96
C THR A 280 11.19 -0.71 1.68
N GLN A 281 11.75 0.02 2.63
CA GLN A 281 12.06 1.44 2.47
C GLN A 281 13.44 1.71 1.85
N ILE A 282 14.19 0.66 1.54
CA ILE A 282 15.47 0.78 0.85
C ILE A 282 15.23 1.10 -0.64
N GLY A 283 15.95 2.11 -1.16
CA GLY A 283 15.95 2.45 -2.58
C GLY A 283 17.01 1.69 -3.32
N TYR A 284 16.67 1.03 -4.44
CA TYR A 284 17.58 0.16 -5.18
C TYR A 284 17.97 0.67 -6.57
N PHE A 285 17.06 1.38 -7.24
CA PHE A 285 17.32 1.89 -8.60
C PHE A 285 16.79 3.31 -8.76
N GLU A 286 17.60 4.17 -9.37
CA GLU A 286 17.12 5.45 -9.93
C GLU A 286 16.42 5.16 -11.26
N VAL A 287 15.18 5.66 -11.41
CA VAL A 287 14.36 5.45 -12.61
C VAL A 287 13.62 6.74 -12.94
N GLY A 288 14.14 7.51 -13.87
CA GLY A 288 13.54 8.81 -14.24
C GLY A 288 13.32 9.72 -13.03
N PRO A 289 12.05 10.12 -12.73
CA PRO A 289 11.80 11.06 -11.63
C PRO A 289 11.78 10.42 -10.23
N MET A 290 11.87 9.08 -10.12
CA MET A 290 11.70 8.34 -8.86
C MET A 290 12.86 7.41 -8.54
N VAL A 291 12.89 6.93 -7.30
CA VAL A 291 13.69 5.78 -6.87
C VAL A 291 12.76 4.57 -6.68
N GLN A 292 13.11 3.45 -7.28
CA GLN A 292 12.40 2.18 -7.12
C GLN A 292 12.93 1.41 -5.91
N GLY A 293 12.08 1.19 -4.92
CA GLY A 293 12.29 0.28 -3.81
C GLY A 293 11.57 -1.06 -4.00
N LEU A 294 11.47 -1.86 -2.95
CA LEU A 294 10.62 -3.06 -2.94
C LEU A 294 9.18 -2.66 -2.67
N GLY A 295 8.34 -2.73 -3.71
CA GLY A 295 6.92 -2.37 -3.63
C GLY A 295 6.64 -0.86 -3.60
N TRP A 296 7.48 -0.06 -2.98
CA TRP A 296 7.35 1.38 -2.88
C TRP A 296 8.11 2.12 -3.98
N GLU A 297 7.52 3.21 -4.46
CA GLU A 297 8.13 4.22 -5.31
C GLU A 297 8.42 5.45 -4.44
N GLN A 298 9.66 6.00 -4.54
CA GLN A 298 10.19 6.96 -3.58
C GLN A 298 10.53 8.28 -4.26
N TYR A 299 10.28 9.39 -3.56
CA TYR A 299 10.58 10.75 -4.00
C TYR A 299 11.14 11.56 -2.82
N PRO A 300 12.06 12.51 -3.05
CA PRO A 300 12.44 13.46 -2.01
C PRO A 300 11.22 14.28 -1.57
N TRP A 301 11.11 14.57 -0.28
CA TRP A 301 10.06 15.44 0.26
C TRP A 301 10.65 16.80 0.66
N PRO A 302 10.02 17.95 0.33
CA PRO A 302 8.80 18.08 -0.48
C PRO A 302 9.02 17.67 -1.95
N VAL A 303 7.96 17.13 -2.59
CA VAL A 303 7.96 16.76 -4.00
C VAL A 303 6.94 17.62 -4.75
N SER A 304 7.27 18.13 -5.93
CA SER A 304 6.29 18.81 -6.77
C SER A 304 5.26 17.82 -7.32
N LEU A 305 3.99 18.26 -7.45
CA LEU A 305 2.95 17.45 -8.06
C LEU A 305 3.34 16.97 -9.47
N GLN A 306 3.99 17.84 -10.27
CA GLN A 306 4.48 17.49 -11.60
C GLN A 306 5.45 16.30 -11.56
N ARG A 307 6.43 16.31 -10.64
CA ARG A 307 7.39 15.21 -10.49
C ARG A 307 6.71 13.91 -10.05
N LEU A 308 5.78 14.01 -9.12
CA LEU A 308 5.00 12.87 -8.62
C LEU A 308 4.14 12.27 -9.75
N GLN A 309 3.47 13.08 -10.54
CA GLN A 309 2.68 12.65 -11.70
C GLN A 309 3.57 12.05 -12.80
N ALA A 310 4.73 12.61 -13.08
CA ALA A 310 5.68 12.06 -14.05
C ALA A 310 6.13 10.64 -13.67
N GLY A 311 6.42 10.38 -12.39
CA GLY A 311 6.80 9.04 -11.92
C GLY A 311 5.66 8.02 -11.85
N ASN A 312 4.41 8.48 -11.91
CA ASN A 312 3.21 7.65 -11.97
C ASN A 312 2.51 7.73 -13.35
N SER A 313 3.23 8.20 -14.37
CA SER A 313 2.68 8.36 -15.72
C SER A 313 2.41 7.02 -16.40
N ARG A 314 1.62 7.07 -17.49
CA ARG A 314 1.32 5.88 -18.29
C ARG A 314 2.60 5.23 -18.81
N SER A 315 3.58 6.00 -19.29
CA SER A 315 4.86 5.48 -19.79
C SER A 315 5.65 4.72 -18.71
N MET A 316 5.63 5.19 -17.44
CA MET A 316 6.23 4.48 -16.32
C MET A 316 5.57 3.11 -16.03
N ILE A 317 4.33 2.92 -16.49
CA ILE A 317 3.57 1.67 -16.31
C ILE A 317 3.71 0.75 -17.53
N THR A 318 3.67 1.30 -18.75
CA THR A 318 3.53 0.50 -19.99
C THR A 318 4.84 0.33 -20.74
N GLU A 319 5.85 1.16 -20.48
CA GLU A 319 7.10 1.19 -21.24
C GLU A 319 8.30 0.75 -20.38
N ALA A 320 9.37 0.40 -21.06
CA ALA A 320 10.66 0.18 -20.42
C ALA A 320 11.36 1.54 -20.18
N ASN A 321 11.81 1.77 -18.96
CA ASN A 321 12.49 2.99 -18.54
C ASN A 321 13.92 2.65 -18.11
N PRO A 322 14.95 3.40 -18.51
CA PRO A 322 16.31 3.19 -18.03
C PRO A 322 16.36 3.15 -16.50
N ALA A 323 17.10 2.20 -15.96
CA ALA A 323 17.28 2.02 -14.53
C ALA A 323 18.78 2.03 -14.20
N LYS A 324 19.17 2.82 -13.21
CA LYS A 324 20.54 2.86 -12.69
C LYS A 324 20.57 2.30 -11.28
N ARG A 325 21.37 1.26 -11.08
CA ARG A 325 21.55 0.66 -9.74
C ARG A 325 22.17 1.67 -8.77
N ILE A 326 21.68 1.71 -7.55
CA ILE A 326 22.29 2.46 -6.43
C ILE A 326 23.37 1.56 -5.80
N ASP A 327 24.61 2.03 -5.73
CA ASP A 327 25.77 1.20 -5.34
C ASP A 327 25.70 0.75 -3.87
N ALA A 328 25.28 1.57 -2.95
CA ALA A 328 25.13 1.23 -1.54
C ALA A 328 23.70 1.52 -1.08
N PRO A 329 22.73 0.61 -1.42
CA PRO A 329 21.34 0.85 -1.15
C PRO A 329 21.05 0.87 0.35
N THR A 330 20.50 1.98 0.83
CA THR A 330 20.11 2.18 2.23
C THR A 330 18.73 2.82 2.31
N ALA A 331 18.14 2.79 3.50
CA ALA A 331 16.96 3.61 3.77
C ALA A 331 17.33 5.10 3.61
N PRO A 332 16.43 5.94 3.08
CA PRO A 332 16.70 7.37 2.89
C PRO A 332 17.05 8.07 4.21
N SER A 333 18.12 8.85 4.21
CA SER A 333 18.51 9.71 5.34
C SER A 333 17.78 11.05 5.34
N ALA A 334 17.28 11.50 4.17
CA ALA A 334 16.51 12.72 4.00
C ALA A 334 15.00 12.43 4.01
N PRO A 335 14.15 13.45 4.29
CA PRO A 335 12.72 13.28 4.18
C PRO A 335 12.32 12.77 2.80
N THR A 336 11.54 11.68 2.79
CA THR A 336 11.17 10.96 1.57
C THR A 336 9.69 10.62 1.60
N LEU A 337 9.02 10.87 0.48
CA LEU A 337 7.67 10.39 0.22
C LEU A 337 7.75 9.00 -0.40
N PHE A 338 7.05 8.07 0.19
CA PHE A 338 6.80 6.73 -0.33
C PHE A 338 5.37 6.67 -0.83
N ASN A 339 5.15 6.10 -2.02
CA ASN A 339 3.80 5.97 -2.54
C ASN A 339 3.59 4.70 -3.35
N LYS A 340 2.30 4.36 -3.54
CA LYS A 340 1.87 3.35 -4.48
C LYS A 340 0.46 3.63 -4.98
N THR A 341 0.28 3.53 -6.29
CA THR A 341 -1.02 3.48 -6.95
C THR A 341 -1.54 2.05 -7.02
N GLY A 342 -2.86 1.88 -7.00
CA GLY A 342 -3.51 0.60 -7.23
C GLY A 342 -4.76 0.75 -8.08
N SER A 343 -4.91 -0.12 -9.07
CA SER A 343 -6.11 -0.15 -9.91
C SER A 343 -6.52 -1.58 -10.19
N THR A 344 -7.83 -1.81 -10.21
CA THR A 344 -8.48 -2.94 -10.87
C THR A 344 -9.51 -2.41 -11.87
N GLY A 345 -10.26 -3.27 -12.53
CA GLY A 345 -11.28 -2.80 -13.47
C GLY A 345 -12.38 -1.95 -12.83
N GLY A 346 -12.59 -2.08 -11.51
CA GLY A 346 -13.63 -1.35 -10.77
C GLY A 346 -13.12 -0.50 -9.62
N PHE A 347 -11.82 -0.44 -9.35
CA PHE A 347 -11.27 0.26 -8.18
C PHE A 347 -10.07 1.12 -8.54
N GLY A 348 -9.96 2.27 -7.89
CA GLY A 348 -8.87 3.22 -8.10
C GLY A 348 -8.35 3.79 -6.79
N ASN A 349 -7.14 3.35 -6.37
CA ASN A 349 -6.61 3.59 -5.05
C ASN A 349 -5.25 4.30 -5.09
N TYR A 350 -4.92 4.95 -3.98
CA TYR A 350 -3.61 5.55 -3.76
C TYR A 350 -3.26 5.56 -2.29
N VAL A 351 -2.00 5.30 -1.99
CA VAL A 351 -1.44 5.43 -0.64
C VAL A 351 -0.10 6.16 -0.70
N ALA A 352 0.14 7.05 0.25
CA ALA A 352 1.42 7.73 0.39
C ALA A 352 1.71 8.11 1.85
N PHE A 353 2.99 8.15 2.21
CA PHE A 353 3.43 8.56 3.55
C PHE A 353 4.82 9.19 3.53
N VAL A 354 5.10 10.02 4.51
CA VAL A 354 6.39 10.67 4.75
C VAL A 354 6.81 10.40 6.21
N PRO A 355 7.68 9.40 6.46
CA PRO A 355 8.06 8.99 7.82
C PRO A 355 8.61 10.15 8.66
N ALA A 356 9.51 10.95 8.10
CA ALA A 356 10.14 12.07 8.78
C ALA A 356 9.14 13.15 9.24
N LYS A 357 7.98 13.24 8.59
CA LYS A 357 6.89 14.17 8.96
C LYS A 357 5.78 13.50 9.77
N LYS A 358 5.82 12.18 9.93
CA LYS A 358 4.80 11.36 10.61
C LYS A 358 3.40 11.56 10.02
N ILE A 359 3.32 11.69 8.69
CA ILE A 359 2.07 11.89 7.95
C ILE A 359 1.89 10.80 6.90
N GLY A 360 0.63 10.50 6.57
CA GLY A 360 0.28 9.59 5.50
C GLY A 360 -1.18 9.75 5.09
N VAL A 361 -1.49 9.32 3.87
CA VAL A 361 -2.84 9.36 3.29
C VAL A 361 -3.14 8.05 2.57
N VAL A 362 -4.35 7.57 2.75
CA VAL A 362 -4.97 6.43 2.06
C VAL A 362 -6.21 6.94 1.35
N ILE A 363 -6.35 6.64 0.07
CA ILE A 363 -7.55 6.90 -0.73
C ILE A 363 -7.94 5.59 -1.40
N LEU A 364 -9.09 5.04 -1.04
CA LEU A 364 -9.67 3.82 -1.62
C LEU A 364 -11.01 4.18 -2.25
N ALA A 365 -11.14 3.93 -3.55
CA ALA A 365 -12.34 4.27 -4.31
C ALA A 365 -12.85 3.08 -5.10
N ASN A 366 -14.16 2.90 -5.14
CA ASN A 366 -14.82 1.83 -5.86
C ASN A 366 -15.19 2.19 -7.33
N LYS A 367 -14.38 3.03 -7.94
CA LYS A 367 -14.33 3.28 -9.38
C LYS A 367 -12.89 3.52 -9.81
N ASN A 368 -12.52 2.99 -10.98
CA ASN A 368 -11.19 3.24 -11.54
C ASN A 368 -11.20 4.60 -12.26
N TYR A 369 -10.73 5.63 -11.58
CA TYR A 369 -10.63 7.01 -12.10
C TYR A 369 -9.15 7.38 -12.35
N PRO A 370 -8.86 8.49 -13.07
CA PRO A 370 -7.50 8.81 -13.51
C PRO A 370 -6.47 8.91 -12.37
N ILE A 371 -5.31 8.32 -12.58
CA ILE A 371 -4.18 8.38 -11.61
C ILE A 371 -3.81 9.84 -11.27
N PRO A 372 -3.69 10.79 -12.23
CA PRO A 372 -3.35 12.17 -11.89
C PRO A 372 -4.31 12.81 -10.87
N ALA A 373 -5.61 12.52 -10.95
CA ALA A 373 -6.58 13.03 -9.98
C ALA A 373 -6.36 12.50 -8.57
N ARG A 374 -6.01 11.20 -8.43
CA ARG A 374 -5.64 10.58 -7.13
C ARG A 374 -4.43 11.25 -6.51
N LEU A 375 -3.39 11.47 -7.33
CA LEU A 375 -2.14 12.10 -6.92
C LEU A 375 -2.36 13.54 -6.49
N SER A 376 -3.15 14.31 -7.26
CA SER A 376 -3.47 15.71 -6.95
C SER A 376 -4.20 15.84 -5.61
N ALA A 377 -5.22 15.01 -5.37
CA ALA A 377 -5.96 15.02 -4.12
C ALA A 377 -5.07 14.64 -2.93
N ALA A 378 -4.30 13.57 -3.05
CA ALA A 378 -3.41 13.10 -1.98
C ALA A 378 -2.27 14.11 -1.70
N HIS A 379 -1.68 14.70 -2.74
CA HIS A 379 -0.62 15.69 -2.62
C HIS A 379 -1.13 16.94 -1.89
N ALA A 380 -2.30 17.46 -2.28
CA ALA A 380 -2.92 18.61 -1.63
C ALA A 380 -3.20 18.35 -0.12
N ILE A 381 -3.63 17.12 0.23
CA ILE A 381 -3.81 16.73 1.63
C ILE A 381 -2.47 16.72 2.36
N LEU A 382 -1.44 16.05 1.81
CA LEU A 382 -0.14 15.90 2.46
C LEU A 382 0.58 17.25 2.66
N GLU A 383 0.49 18.18 1.72
CA GLU A 383 1.05 19.54 1.87
C GLU A 383 0.44 20.29 3.05
N GLN A 384 -0.86 20.15 3.27
CA GLN A 384 -1.55 20.79 4.40
C GLN A 384 -1.25 20.13 5.75
N LEU A 385 -0.80 18.86 5.74
CA LEU A 385 -0.43 18.13 6.95
C LEU A 385 1.03 18.37 7.38
N ALA A 386 1.88 18.78 6.45
CA ALA A 386 3.32 19.00 6.65
C ALA A 386 3.67 20.49 6.47
N PRO A 387 3.27 21.35 7.40
CA PRO A 387 3.65 22.76 7.37
C PRO A 387 5.15 22.96 7.52
#